data_25f1d47b04e94019fd1edcd1b32b462d
#
_entry.id   25f1d47b04e94019fd1edcd1b32b462d
#
_cell.length_a   1.000
_cell.length_b   1.000
_cell.length_c   1.000
_cell.angle_alpha   90.00
_cell.angle_beta   90.00
_cell.angle_gamma   90.00
#
_symmetry.space_group_name_H-M   'P 1'
#
loop_
_entity.id
_entity.type
_entity.pdbx_description
1 polymer ?
#
loop_
_entity_poly.entity_id
_entity_poly.type
_entity_poly.pdbx_seq_one_letter_code
_entity_poly.pdbx_strand_id
1 'polypeptide(L)'
;IAVLIHAMDCIMLTAGREFEMPLCKLAQLSRATGIHLVLSSNRPSFNVFTPFIKANVPGRIALKTLNADESRSIMDLTGAECLDDKGELICKLSNIIVKGRAHSFRYQDIQSLCERLNCATGNYSAFKLPVVKVTHHREDIERDPCFAQIARFVVENQVASISMIQRKFCLGYYRVCRVLDQLEDSGIISSARTVLV
;
A
#
# COMPACT_ATOMS: atom_id res chain seq x y z
N ILE A 1 7.06 5.73 19.75
CA ILE A 1 6.54 4.44 19.27
C ILE A 1 7.12 4.18 17.88
N ALA A 2 7.64 2.95 17.63
CA ALA A 2 8.04 2.54 16.29
C ALA A 2 7.00 1.56 15.72
N VAL A 3 6.56 1.82 14.49
CA VAL A 3 5.63 0.97 13.74
C VAL A 3 6.36 0.46 12.51
N LEU A 4 6.56 -0.85 12.44
CA LEU A 4 7.22 -1.51 11.32
C LEU A 4 6.17 -2.27 10.51
N ILE A 5 6.04 -1.94 9.23
CA ILE A 5 5.15 -2.63 8.28
C ILE A 5 6.03 -3.25 7.21
N HIS A 6 6.07 -4.58 7.21
CA HIS A 6 6.85 -5.38 6.26
C HIS A 6 5.96 -5.94 5.16
N ALA A 7 6.56 -6.20 3.98
CA ALA A 7 5.88 -6.74 2.81
C ALA A 7 4.70 -5.87 2.33
N MET A 8 4.95 -4.58 2.17
CA MET A 8 3.96 -3.63 1.66
C MET A 8 3.31 -4.04 0.34
N ASP A 9 4.05 -4.72 -0.53
CA ASP A 9 3.55 -5.28 -1.78
C ASP A 9 2.38 -6.25 -1.57
N CYS A 10 2.47 -7.15 -0.59
CA CYS A 10 1.40 -8.08 -0.28
C CYS A 10 0.16 -7.35 0.27
N ILE A 11 0.36 -6.38 1.16
CA ILE A 11 -0.74 -5.62 1.76
C ILE A 11 -1.44 -4.76 0.71
N MET A 12 -0.69 -4.07 -0.14
CA MET A 12 -1.26 -3.24 -1.19
C MET A 12 -1.98 -4.05 -2.27
N LEU A 13 -1.57 -5.30 -2.52
CA LEU A 13 -2.28 -6.21 -3.41
C LEU A 13 -3.65 -6.63 -2.87
N THR A 14 -3.73 -6.85 -1.56
CA THR A 14 -4.96 -7.38 -0.92
C THR A 14 -5.94 -6.29 -0.50
N ALA A 15 -5.45 -5.23 0.13
CA ALA A 15 -6.27 -4.18 0.71
C ALA A 15 -6.23 -2.84 -0.07
N GLY A 16 -5.23 -2.65 -0.94
CA GLY A 16 -5.15 -1.50 -1.83
C GLY A 16 -5.40 -0.15 -1.13
N ARG A 17 -6.42 0.56 -1.61
CA ARG A 17 -6.79 1.89 -1.09
C ARG A 17 -7.31 1.90 0.34
N GLU A 18 -7.97 0.83 0.78
CA GLU A 18 -8.46 0.73 2.15
C GLU A 18 -7.33 0.78 3.17
N PHE A 19 -6.15 0.29 2.77
CA PHE A 19 -4.95 0.37 3.58
C PHE A 19 -4.17 1.68 3.36
N GLU A 20 -4.09 2.17 2.13
CA GLU A 20 -3.33 3.36 1.77
C GLU A 20 -3.79 4.61 2.53
N MET A 21 -5.09 4.86 2.57
CA MET A 21 -5.65 6.06 3.20
C MET A 21 -5.38 6.14 4.72
N PRO A 22 -5.65 5.09 5.51
CA PRO A 22 -5.28 5.06 6.93
C PRO A 22 -3.77 5.19 7.16
N LEU A 23 -2.94 4.55 6.32
CA LEU A 23 -1.50 4.64 6.39
C LEU A 23 -1.00 6.06 6.18
N CYS A 24 -1.49 6.75 5.16
CA CYS A 24 -1.14 8.14 4.89
C CYS A 24 -1.59 9.06 6.04
N LYS A 25 -2.77 8.85 6.61
CA LYS A 25 -3.24 9.59 7.78
C LYS A 25 -2.35 9.33 8.99
N LEU A 26 -1.94 8.09 9.23
CA LEU A 26 -0.99 7.76 10.29
C LEU A 26 0.35 8.45 10.06
N ALA A 27 0.88 8.42 8.84
CA ALA A 27 2.14 9.06 8.48
C ALA A 27 2.11 10.59 8.68
N GLN A 28 0.99 11.24 8.38
CA GLN A 28 0.80 12.68 8.64
C GLN A 28 0.81 13.01 10.13
N LEU A 29 0.13 12.21 10.94
CA LEU A 29 0.04 12.42 12.38
C LEU A 29 1.32 12.00 13.12
N SER A 30 2.11 11.12 12.55
CA SER A 30 3.28 10.50 13.18
C SER A 30 4.30 11.52 13.70
N ARG A 31 4.51 12.61 12.96
CA ARG A 31 5.46 13.68 13.34
C ARG A 31 5.07 14.37 14.66
N ALA A 32 3.79 14.62 14.88
CA ALA A 32 3.30 15.30 16.08
C ALA A 32 3.19 14.36 17.29
N THR A 33 3.05 13.05 17.04
CA THR A 33 2.77 12.05 18.09
C THR A 33 4.00 11.22 18.51
N GLY A 34 5.18 11.48 17.92
CA GLY A 34 6.39 10.70 18.21
C GLY A 34 6.30 9.24 17.71
N ILE A 35 5.54 9.00 16.67
CA ILE A 35 5.46 7.71 15.99
C ILE A 35 6.47 7.69 14.85
N HIS A 36 7.31 6.68 14.80
CA HIS A 36 8.25 6.43 13.72
C HIS A 36 7.72 5.29 12.86
N LEU A 37 7.50 5.57 11.59
CA LEU A 37 6.95 4.62 10.64
C LEU A 37 8.06 4.09 9.73
N VAL A 38 8.19 2.77 9.67
CA VAL A 38 9.13 2.07 8.79
C VAL A 38 8.34 1.15 7.86
N LEU A 39 8.42 1.40 6.57
CA LEU A 39 7.74 0.63 5.54
C LEU A 39 8.78 -0.12 4.72
N SER A 40 8.60 -1.42 4.52
CA SER A 40 9.51 -2.22 3.68
C SER A 40 8.76 -3.09 2.69
N SER A 41 9.37 -3.32 1.53
CA SER A 41 8.86 -4.18 0.47
C SER A 41 9.99 -4.86 -0.27
N ASN A 42 9.78 -6.09 -0.70
CA ASN A 42 10.70 -6.85 -1.53
C ASN A 42 10.44 -6.65 -3.03
N ARG A 43 9.26 -6.16 -3.39
CA ARG A 43 8.86 -5.89 -4.78
C ARG A 43 8.33 -4.47 -4.90
N PRO A 44 9.22 -3.49 -4.97
CA PRO A 44 8.82 -2.10 -5.08
C PRO A 44 8.22 -1.84 -6.45
N SER A 45 7.07 -1.21 -6.47
CA SER A 45 6.41 -0.75 -7.68
C SER A 45 5.67 0.57 -7.42
N PHE A 46 5.26 1.26 -8.48
CA PHE A 46 4.47 2.50 -8.36
C PHE A 46 3.10 2.28 -7.72
N ASN A 47 2.59 1.04 -7.76
CA ASN A 47 1.33 0.68 -7.09
C ASN A 47 1.53 0.40 -5.60
N VAL A 48 2.75 0.05 -5.17
CA VAL A 48 3.11 -0.19 -3.76
C VAL A 48 3.52 1.12 -3.09
N PHE A 49 4.44 1.85 -3.72
CA PHE A 49 4.90 3.15 -3.24
C PHE A 49 4.26 4.28 -4.05
N THR A 50 2.98 4.49 -3.79
CA THR A 50 2.19 5.51 -4.47
C THR A 50 2.72 6.92 -4.20
N PRO A 51 2.39 7.91 -5.02
CA PRO A 51 2.74 9.30 -4.75
C PRO A 51 2.25 9.80 -3.39
N PHE A 52 1.09 9.30 -2.91
CA PHE A 52 0.55 9.66 -1.60
C PHE A 52 1.42 9.13 -0.46
N ILE A 53 1.84 7.86 -0.51
CA ILE A 53 2.76 7.29 0.48
C ILE A 53 4.09 8.02 0.45
N LYS A 54 4.65 8.25 -0.75
CA LYS A 54 5.93 8.93 -0.92
C LYS A 54 5.94 10.37 -0.42
N ALA A 55 4.84 11.09 -0.53
CA ALA A 55 4.71 12.46 -0.02
C ALA A 55 4.73 12.51 1.52
N ASN A 56 4.21 11.48 2.17
CA ASN A 56 4.11 11.44 3.64
C ASN A 56 5.29 10.74 4.33
N VAL A 57 6.05 9.92 3.58
CA VAL A 57 7.25 9.21 4.05
C VAL A 57 8.46 9.66 3.20
N PRO A 58 9.08 10.80 3.53
CA PRO A 58 10.13 11.40 2.69
C PRO A 58 11.50 10.70 2.81
N GLY A 59 11.76 10.03 3.92
CA GLY A 59 12.98 9.23 4.11
C GLY A 59 12.88 7.93 3.33
N ARG A 60 13.84 7.64 2.45
CA ARG A 60 13.82 6.45 1.59
C ARG A 60 15.19 5.79 1.55
N ILE A 61 15.19 4.48 1.59
CA ILE A 61 16.39 3.65 1.48
C ILE A 61 16.10 2.60 0.41
N ALA A 62 16.94 2.55 -0.62
CA ALA A 62 16.93 1.49 -1.61
C ALA A 62 18.20 0.65 -1.48
N LEU A 63 18.01 -0.64 -1.35
CA LEU A 63 19.02 -1.67 -1.61
C LEU A 63 19.03 -1.96 -3.13
N LYS A 64 19.82 -2.92 -3.58
CA LYS A 64 19.83 -3.32 -4.98
C LYS A 64 18.43 -3.68 -5.46
N THR A 65 18.04 -3.10 -6.58
CA THR A 65 16.78 -3.40 -7.27
C THR A 65 17.04 -4.20 -8.54
N LEU A 66 16.02 -4.89 -9.07
CA LEU A 66 16.17 -5.69 -10.28
C LEU A 66 16.33 -4.83 -11.54
N ASN A 67 15.69 -3.66 -11.56
CA ASN A 67 15.66 -2.79 -12.73
C ASN A 67 15.50 -1.31 -12.33
N ALA A 68 15.67 -0.44 -13.32
CA ALA A 68 15.56 1.01 -13.15
C ALA A 68 14.15 1.48 -12.76
N ASP A 69 13.08 0.75 -13.10
CA ASP A 69 11.71 1.11 -12.75
C ASP A 69 11.43 0.88 -11.27
N GLU A 70 11.97 -0.19 -10.71
CA GLU A 70 11.93 -0.42 -9.26
C GLU A 70 12.73 0.65 -8.51
N SER A 71 13.91 1.02 -9.01
CA SER A 71 14.70 2.13 -8.46
C SER A 71 13.88 3.43 -8.44
N ARG A 72 13.26 3.78 -9.57
CA ARG A 72 12.40 4.97 -9.67
C ARG A 72 11.17 4.90 -8.76
N SER A 73 10.61 3.71 -8.58
CA SER A 73 9.43 3.54 -7.73
C SER A 73 9.70 3.92 -6.27
N ILE A 74 10.92 3.66 -5.77
CA ILE A 74 11.35 4.01 -4.41
C ILE A 74 11.92 5.43 -4.36
N MET A 75 12.95 5.67 -5.18
CA MET A 75 13.85 6.82 -5.04
C MET A 75 13.43 8.03 -5.89
N ASP A 76 12.53 7.86 -6.85
CA ASP A 76 12.25 8.78 -7.96
C ASP A 76 13.46 9.00 -8.88
N LEU A 77 14.48 8.17 -8.75
CA LEU A 77 15.75 8.20 -9.48
C LEU A 77 16.19 6.79 -9.85
N THR A 78 17.01 6.68 -10.88
CA THR A 78 17.72 5.44 -11.23
C THR A 78 19.01 5.33 -10.43
N GLY A 79 19.60 4.14 -10.40
CA GLY A 79 20.90 3.89 -9.80
C GLY A 79 20.91 2.78 -8.75
N ALA A 80 19.76 2.43 -8.16
CA ALA A 80 19.69 1.33 -7.20
C ALA A 80 19.87 -0.05 -7.90
N GLU A 81 19.57 -0.15 -9.18
CA GLU A 81 19.82 -1.34 -10.00
C GLU A 81 21.30 -1.63 -10.21
N CYS A 82 22.16 -0.60 -10.08
CA CYS A 82 23.62 -0.71 -10.23
C CYS A 82 24.35 -0.99 -8.92
N LEU A 83 23.62 -1.13 -7.80
CA LEU A 83 24.23 -1.43 -6.49
C LEU A 83 24.76 -2.86 -6.42
N ASP A 84 25.76 -3.06 -5.55
CA ASP A 84 26.28 -4.40 -5.24
C ASP A 84 25.31 -5.17 -4.32
N ASP A 85 25.22 -6.49 -4.49
CA ASP A 85 24.42 -7.39 -3.66
C ASP A 85 24.91 -7.49 -2.20
N LYS A 86 26.08 -6.93 -1.91
CA LYS A 86 26.71 -6.99 -0.58
C LYS A 86 26.27 -5.88 0.37
N GLY A 87 25.01 -5.49 0.29
CA GLY A 87 24.41 -4.51 1.18
C GLY A 87 24.70 -3.05 0.83
N GLU A 88 25.14 -2.74 -0.37
CA GLU A 88 25.15 -1.35 -0.82
C GLU A 88 23.73 -0.78 -0.83
N LEU A 89 23.63 0.49 -0.48
CA LEU A 89 22.36 1.20 -0.40
C LEU A 89 22.49 2.64 -0.87
N ILE A 90 21.37 3.18 -1.32
CA ILE A 90 21.16 4.60 -1.53
C ILE A 90 20.12 5.07 -0.51
N CYS A 91 20.46 6.10 0.26
CA CYS A 91 19.57 6.75 1.18
C CYS A 91 19.22 8.15 0.65
N LYS A 92 17.93 8.46 0.61
CA LYS A 92 17.40 9.79 0.26
C LYS A 92 16.68 10.35 1.46
N LEU A 93 17.19 11.46 1.98
CA LEU A 93 16.58 12.24 3.06
C LEU A 93 16.30 13.66 2.54
N SER A 94 15.06 13.94 2.22
CA SER A 94 14.68 15.19 1.54
C SER A 94 15.46 15.38 0.23
N ASN A 95 16.38 16.35 0.17
CA ASN A 95 17.21 16.63 -1.02
C ASN A 95 18.61 16.03 -0.94
N ILE A 96 18.95 15.35 0.16
CA ILE A 96 20.28 14.76 0.35
C ILE A 96 20.22 13.30 -0.08
N ILE A 97 21.13 12.93 -0.98
CA ILE A 97 21.31 11.56 -1.44
C ILE A 97 22.69 11.09 -1.00
N VAL A 98 22.71 10.00 -0.25
CA VAL A 98 23.94 9.38 0.26
C VAL A 98 24.00 7.94 -0.19
N LYS A 99 25.12 7.53 -0.72
CA LYS A 99 25.44 6.12 -0.99
C LYS A 99 26.22 5.56 0.20
N GLY A 100 25.85 4.38 0.64
CA GLY A 100 26.47 3.73 1.80
C GLY A 100 26.42 2.22 1.68
N ARG A 101 26.82 1.56 2.75
CA ARG A 101 26.74 0.10 2.86
C ARG A 101 26.10 -0.28 4.21
N ALA A 102 25.08 -1.11 4.16
CA ALA A 102 24.46 -1.70 5.35
C ALA A 102 25.42 -2.73 5.97
N HIS A 103 25.42 -2.80 7.30
CA HIS A 103 26.12 -3.87 7.98
C HIS A 103 25.38 -5.20 7.81
N SER A 104 26.12 -6.27 7.59
CA SER A 104 25.57 -7.62 7.50
C SER A 104 25.43 -8.22 8.90
N PHE A 105 24.24 -8.68 9.24
CA PHE A 105 23.97 -9.41 10.48
C PHE A 105 23.73 -10.89 10.19
N ARG A 106 24.36 -11.75 10.96
CA ARG A 106 24.07 -13.18 10.98
C ARG A 106 22.90 -13.44 11.92
N TYR A 107 22.17 -14.49 11.70
CA TYR A 107 21.03 -14.89 12.55
C TYR A 107 21.44 -15.00 14.05
N GLN A 108 22.63 -15.52 14.32
CA GLN A 108 23.18 -15.63 15.68
C GLN A 108 23.41 -14.26 16.35
N ASP A 109 23.82 -13.25 15.58
CA ASP A 109 24.03 -11.90 16.10
C ASP A 109 22.70 -11.26 16.51
N ILE A 110 21.64 -11.52 15.73
CA ILE A 110 20.27 -11.06 16.04
C ILE A 110 19.74 -11.80 17.28
N GLN A 111 19.92 -13.11 17.35
CA GLN A 111 19.46 -13.91 18.50
C GLN A 111 20.12 -13.45 19.79
N SER A 112 21.45 -13.28 19.82
CA SER A 112 22.18 -12.80 20.99
C SER A 112 21.77 -11.38 21.40
N LEU A 113 21.45 -10.52 20.43
CA LEU A 113 20.91 -9.19 20.70
C LEU A 113 19.53 -9.26 21.36
N CYS A 114 18.63 -10.11 20.82
CA CYS A 114 17.30 -10.31 21.41
C CYS A 114 17.38 -10.86 22.85
N GLU A 115 18.25 -11.82 23.11
CA GLU A 115 18.47 -12.37 24.46
C GLU A 115 18.93 -11.27 25.43
N ARG A 116 19.89 -10.46 25.01
CA ARG A 116 20.37 -9.32 25.82
C ARG A 116 19.28 -8.28 26.08
N LEU A 117 18.46 -7.97 25.08
CA LEU A 117 17.35 -7.04 25.23
C LEU A 117 16.26 -7.61 26.15
N ASN A 118 15.91 -8.88 26.02
CA ASN A 118 14.94 -9.54 26.90
C ASN A 118 15.40 -9.61 28.36
N CYS A 119 16.70 -9.75 28.62
CA CYS A 119 17.25 -9.67 29.97
C CYS A 119 17.24 -8.24 30.54
N ALA A 120 17.26 -7.21 29.66
CA ALA A 120 17.31 -5.81 30.07
C ALA A 120 15.92 -5.20 30.28
N THR A 121 14.89 -5.81 29.77
CA THR A 121 13.52 -5.27 29.74
C THR A 121 12.65 -6.03 30.73
N GLY A 122 12.37 -5.41 31.88
CA GLY A 122 11.30 -5.84 32.76
C GLY A 122 9.94 -5.81 32.02
N ASN A 123 9.05 -6.69 32.45
CA ASN A 123 7.66 -6.89 32.04
C ASN A 123 7.05 -5.86 31.08
N TYR A 124 7.17 -6.10 29.77
CA TYR A 124 6.27 -5.47 28.82
C TYR A 124 4.88 -6.06 29.04
N SER A 125 3.97 -5.28 29.59
CA SER A 125 2.56 -5.57 29.46
C SER A 125 2.24 -5.58 27.96
N ALA A 126 1.83 -6.72 27.44
CA ALA A 126 1.41 -6.84 26.05
C ALA A 126 0.35 -5.75 25.79
N PHE A 127 0.68 -4.79 24.92
CA PHE A 127 -0.26 -3.77 24.51
C PHE A 127 -1.40 -4.48 23.79
N LYS A 128 -2.50 -4.68 24.48
CA LYS A 128 -3.70 -5.22 23.85
C LYS A 128 -4.26 -4.13 22.96
N LEU A 129 -3.99 -4.26 21.66
CA LEU A 129 -4.71 -3.47 20.68
C LEU A 129 -6.21 -3.68 20.93
N PRO A 130 -6.99 -2.61 21.08
CA PRO A 130 -8.43 -2.76 21.08
C PRO A 130 -8.81 -3.50 19.79
N VAL A 131 -9.52 -4.60 19.91
CA VAL A 131 -10.11 -5.25 18.75
C VAL A 131 -11.13 -4.26 18.20
N VAL A 132 -10.68 -3.40 17.31
CA VAL A 132 -11.60 -2.63 16.48
C VAL A 132 -12.29 -3.69 15.63
N LYS A 133 -13.50 -4.05 16.03
CA LYS A 133 -14.40 -4.70 15.07
C LYS A 133 -14.45 -3.70 13.92
N VAL A 134 -13.76 -4.01 12.84
CA VAL A 134 -13.99 -3.32 11.57
C VAL A 134 -15.42 -3.74 11.21
N THR A 135 -16.37 -3.05 11.81
CA THR A 135 -17.66 -2.92 11.17
C THR A 135 -17.29 -2.16 9.90
N HIS A 136 -17.28 -2.87 8.78
CA HIS A 136 -17.47 -2.22 7.52
C HIS A 136 -18.77 -1.45 7.69
N HIS A 137 -18.71 -0.23 8.20
CA HIS A 137 -19.71 0.75 7.90
C HIS A 137 -19.61 0.86 6.38
N ARG A 138 -20.33 0.01 5.70
CA ARG A 138 -20.91 0.43 4.44
C ARG A 138 -21.69 1.68 4.86
N GLU A 139 -21.01 2.83 4.81
CA GLU A 139 -21.73 4.09 4.69
C GLU A 139 -22.74 3.78 3.61
N ASP A 140 -23.99 4.11 3.85
CA ASP A 140 -25.01 4.09 2.81
C ASP A 140 -24.50 5.01 1.71
N ILE A 141 -23.61 4.47 0.87
CA ILE A 141 -23.06 5.19 -0.26
C ILE A 141 -24.25 5.34 -1.16
N GLU A 142 -24.84 6.52 -1.11
CA GLU A 142 -25.93 6.92 -1.97
C GLU A 142 -25.63 6.39 -3.39
N ARG A 143 -26.52 5.55 -3.90
CA ARG A 143 -26.31 4.89 -5.19
C ARG A 143 -25.97 5.94 -6.25
N ASP A 144 -24.92 5.71 -7.01
CA ASP A 144 -24.52 6.65 -8.05
C ASP A 144 -25.74 6.93 -8.96
N PRO A 145 -26.02 8.19 -9.29
CA PRO A 145 -27.17 8.55 -10.15
C PRO A 145 -27.23 7.77 -11.46
N CYS A 146 -26.07 7.32 -11.98
CA CYS A 146 -25.98 6.54 -13.20
C CYS A 146 -26.10 5.03 -12.97
N PHE A 147 -26.25 4.56 -11.71
CA PHE A 147 -26.28 3.14 -11.37
C PHE A 147 -27.27 2.34 -12.20
N ALA A 148 -28.54 2.77 -12.25
CA ALA A 148 -29.60 2.05 -12.96
C ALA A 148 -29.34 1.96 -14.47
N GLN A 149 -28.78 3.02 -15.06
CA GLN A 149 -28.48 3.07 -16.49
C GLN A 149 -27.28 2.16 -16.82
N ILE A 150 -26.26 2.16 -15.97
CA ILE A 150 -25.08 1.31 -16.13
C ILE A 150 -25.42 -0.15 -15.88
N ALA A 151 -26.26 -0.46 -14.87
CA ALA A 151 -26.76 -1.80 -14.61
C ALA A 151 -27.47 -2.39 -15.85
N ARG A 152 -28.41 -1.65 -16.42
CA ARG A 152 -29.12 -2.06 -17.63
C ARG A 152 -28.14 -2.29 -18.78
N PHE A 153 -27.21 -1.38 -19.01
CA PHE A 153 -26.22 -1.49 -20.08
C PHE A 153 -25.32 -2.72 -19.90
N VAL A 154 -24.89 -3.03 -18.68
CA VAL A 154 -24.05 -4.20 -18.36
C VAL A 154 -24.82 -5.50 -18.61
N VAL A 155 -26.10 -5.57 -18.19
CA VAL A 155 -26.95 -6.74 -18.40
C VAL A 155 -27.26 -6.93 -19.87
N GLU A 156 -27.63 -5.87 -20.62
CA GLU A 156 -27.94 -5.95 -22.07
C GLU A 156 -26.72 -6.40 -22.88
N ASN A 157 -25.54 -5.94 -22.57
CA ASN A 157 -24.32 -6.29 -23.31
C ASN A 157 -23.59 -7.52 -22.77
N GLN A 158 -23.98 -8.07 -21.61
CA GLN A 158 -23.36 -9.20 -20.94
C GLN A 158 -21.87 -8.98 -20.69
N VAL A 159 -21.42 -7.72 -20.52
CA VAL A 159 -20.02 -7.34 -20.34
C VAL A 159 -19.89 -6.18 -19.34
N ALA A 160 -19.15 -6.41 -18.24
CA ALA A 160 -18.82 -5.40 -17.23
C ALA A 160 -17.44 -4.79 -17.47
N SER A 161 -17.22 -4.14 -18.61
CA SER A 161 -15.93 -3.55 -18.98
C SER A 161 -15.84 -2.08 -18.57
N ILE A 162 -14.82 -1.73 -17.78
CA ILE A 162 -14.57 -0.35 -17.35
C ILE A 162 -14.46 0.59 -18.56
N SER A 163 -13.68 0.23 -19.56
CA SER A 163 -13.43 1.07 -20.73
C SER A 163 -14.67 1.29 -21.61
N MET A 164 -15.58 0.31 -21.66
CA MET A 164 -16.86 0.45 -22.36
C MET A 164 -17.78 1.41 -21.62
N ILE A 165 -17.91 1.26 -20.32
CA ILE A 165 -18.73 2.12 -19.45
C ILE A 165 -18.20 3.56 -19.46
N GLN A 166 -16.88 3.75 -19.35
CA GLN A 166 -16.25 5.07 -19.44
C GLN A 166 -16.62 5.79 -20.73
N ARG A 167 -16.49 5.11 -21.87
CA ARG A 167 -16.81 5.69 -23.19
C ARG A 167 -18.29 5.96 -23.36
N LYS A 168 -19.14 5.04 -22.93
CA LYS A 168 -20.61 5.16 -23.13
C LYS A 168 -21.23 6.26 -22.28
N PHE A 169 -20.78 6.38 -21.03
CA PHE A 169 -21.37 7.29 -20.04
C PHE A 169 -20.49 8.53 -19.73
N CYS A 170 -19.35 8.67 -20.42
CA CYS A 170 -18.41 9.78 -20.23
C CYS A 170 -17.97 9.94 -18.75
N LEU A 171 -17.74 8.83 -18.06
CA LEU A 171 -17.40 8.81 -16.64
C LEU A 171 -15.90 8.59 -16.41
N GLY A 172 -15.38 9.21 -15.37
CA GLY A 172 -14.00 8.97 -14.92
C GLY A 172 -13.81 7.56 -14.38
N TYR A 173 -12.59 7.02 -14.52
CA TYR A 173 -12.22 5.66 -14.11
C TYR A 173 -12.72 5.29 -12.70
N TYR A 174 -12.46 6.15 -11.73
CA TYR A 174 -12.82 5.90 -10.33
C TYR A 174 -14.33 5.85 -10.06
N ARG A 175 -15.09 6.65 -10.79
CA ARG A 175 -16.55 6.64 -10.68
C ARG A 175 -17.11 5.37 -11.24
N VAL A 176 -16.57 4.89 -12.37
CA VAL A 176 -16.96 3.60 -12.97
C VAL A 176 -16.63 2.43 -12.05
N CYS A 177 -15.41 2.41 -11.45
CA CYS A 177 -15.06 1.38 -10.47
C CYS A 177 -16.06 1.32 -9.32
N ARG A 178 -16.41 2.47 -8.73
CA ARG A 178 -17.40 2.55 -7.64
C ARG A 178 -18.76 2.00 -8.05
N VAL A 179 -19.22 2.30 -9.26
CA VAL A 179 -20.51 1.78 -9.77
C VAL A 179 -20.42 0.27 -9.98
N LEU A 180 -19.30 -0.24 -10.48
CA LEU A 180 -19.10 -1.68 -10.62
C LEU A 180 -19.10 -2.40 -9.26
N ASP A 181 -18.46 -1.81 -8.24
CA ASP A 181 -18.50 -2.34 -6.88
C ASP A 181 -19.95 -2.38 -6.35
N GLN A 182 -20.75 -1.33 -6.62
CA GLN A 182 -22.18 -1.31 -6.26
C GLN A 182 -23.01 -2.37 -7.04
N LEU A 183 -22.65 -2.66 -8.30
CA LEU A 183 -23.28 -3.72 -9.10
C LEU A 183 -22.92 -5.12 -8.56
N GLU A 184 -21.70 -5.31 -8.10
CA GLU A 184 -21.25 -6.55 -7.43
C GLU A 184 -22.01 -6.74 -6.11
N ASP A 185 -22.06 -5.73 -5.27
CA ASP A 185 -22.81 -5.74 -4.01
C ASP A 185 -24.31 -6.01 -4.22
N SER A 186 -24.86 -5.60 -5.37
CA SER A 186 -26.25 -5.85 -5.74
C SER A 186 -26.48 -7.24 -6.39
N GLY A 187 -25.42 -8.04 -6.55
CA GLY A 187 -25.49 -9.38 -7.17
C GLY A 187 -25.72 -9.38 -8.67
N ILE A 188 -25.54 -8.26 -9.36
CA ILE A 188 -25.71 -8.15 -10.82
C ILE A 188 -24.48 -8.69 -11.55
N ILE A 189 -23.29 -8.49 -10.98
CA ILE A 189 -22.03 -9.03 -11.48
C ILE A 189 -21.28 -9.78 -10.39
N SER A 190 -20.41 -10.72 -10.77
CA SER A 190 -19.49 -11.39 -9.83
C SER A 190 -18.21 -10.58 -9.61
N SER A 191 -17.40 -10.95 -8.60
CA SER A 191 -16.05 -10.41 -8.36
C SER A 191 -15.12 -10.59 -9.57
N ALA A 192 -15.36 -11.58 -10.41
CA ALA A 192 -14.69 -11.76 -11.69
C ALA A 192 -15.28 -10.91 -12.83
N ARG A 193 -16.23 -10.02 -12.52
CA ARG A 193 -16.95 -9.14 -13.48
C ARG A 193 -17.74 -9.89 -14.56
N THR A 194 -18.15 -11.10 -14.27
CA THR A 194 -19.13 -11.82 -15.08
C THR A 194 -20.53 -11.41 -14.70
N VAL A 195 -21.41 -11.20 -15.68
CA VAL A 195 -22.82 -10.85 -15.46
C VAL A 195 -23.55 -12.08 -14.95
N LEU A 196 -24.34 -11.92 -13.89
CA LEU A 196 -25.03 -13.02 -13.19
C LEU A 196 -26.53 -13.06 -13.47
N VAL A 197 -27.08 -12.01 -14.10
CA VAL A 197 -28.52 -11.83 -14.39
C VAL A 197 -28.79 -11.77 -15.87
#